data_a1ed9d2a924e307b1b7fdc3c39e50e21
#
_entry.id   a1ed9d2a924e307b1b7fdc3c39e50e21
#
_cell.length_a   1.000
_cell.length_b   1.000
_cell.length_c   1.000
_cell.angle_alpha   90.00
_cell.angle_beta   90.00
_cell.angle_gamma   90.00
#
_symmetry.space_group_name_H-M   'P 1'
#
loop_
_entity.id
_entity.type
_entity.pdbx_description
1 polymer ?
#
loop_
_entity_poly.entity_id
_entity_poly.type
_entity_poly.pdbx_seq_one_letter_code
_entity_poly.pdbx_strand_id
1 'polypeptide(L)'
;MRLFIAIQFDPELTYALCDFQNNMRLSGVTGNFTKKENLHLTLAFIGEYPSTDEILDVMEDVTFDAFDIEIDGVGMFGDLFWVGLSKSDELNNYVKRLRNALADNGIPFDKKGFKPHITLVRKPVHADD
;
A
#
# COMPACT_ATOMS: atom_id res chain seq x y z
N MET A 1 18.85 -3.47 5.39
CA MET A 1 17.45 -3.24 5.77
C MET A 1 16.56 -3.36 4.54
N ARG A 2 15.48 -4.07 4.67
CA ARG A 2 14.47 -4.09 3.60
C ARG A 2 13.55 -2.89 3.78
N LEU A 3 13.49 -2.05 2.76
CA LEU A 3 12.77 -0.78 2.82
C LEU A 3 11.69 -0.69 1.75
N PHE A 4 10.63 0.01 2.07
CA PHE A 4 9.59 0.39 1.11
C PHE A 4 9.01 1.74 1.52
N ILE A 5 8.48 2.46 0.53
CA ILE A 5 7.83 3.74 0.76
C ILE A 5 6.33 3.51 0.71
N ALA A 6 5.61 3.98 1.73
CA ALA A 6 4.19 3.75 1.86
C ALA A 6 3.46 4.95 2.43
N ILE A 7 2.14 4.99 2.23
CA ILE A 7 1.24 5.93 2.88
C ILE A 7 0.41 5.16 3.91
N GLN A 8 0.26 5.75 5.09
CA GLN A 8 -0.76 5.34 6.05
C GLN A 8 -1.96 6.27 5.93
N PHE A 9 -3.09 5.86 6.48
CA PHE A 9 -4.36 6.51 6.24
C PHE A 9 -4.85 7.28 7.46
N ASP A 10 -5.80 8.18 7.25
CA ASP A 10 -6.49 8.83 8.34
C ASP A 10 -7.32 7.82 9.15
N PRO A 11 -7.76 8.17 10.37
CA PRO A 11 -8.53 7.25 11.20
C PRO A 11 -9.82 6.75 10.56
N GLU A 12 -10.51 7.60 9.80
CA GLU A 12 -11.78 7.24 9.16
C GLU A 12 -11.60 6.08 8.17
N LEU A 13 -10.62 6.18 7.27
CA LEU A 13 -10.33 5.12 6.32
C LEU A 13 -9.81 3.88 7.01
N THR A 14 -8.94 4.04 8.00
CA THR A 14 -8.40 2.93 8.78
C THR A 14 -9.51 2.13 9.46
N TYR A 15 -10.47 2.81 10.08
CA TYR A 15 -11.61 2.14 10.70
C TYR A 15 -12.49 1.44 9.68
N ALA A 16 -12.71 2.05 8.51
CA ALA A 16 -13.49 1.40 7.45
C ALA A 16 -12.84 0.10 6.98
N LEU A 17 -11.52 0.08 6.85
CA LEU A 17 -10.77 -1.13 6.49
C LEU A 17 -10.86 -2.19 7.59
N CYS A 18 -10.76 -1.79 8.84
CA CYS A 18 -10.91 -2.71 9.98
C CYS A 18 -12.32 -3.31 10.04
N ASP A 19 -13.33 -2.51 9.76
CA ASP A 19 -14.73 -2.99 9.70
C ASP A 19 -14.89 -4.00 8.57
N PHE A 20 -14.27 -3.76 7.42
CA PHE A 20 -14.30 -4.71 6.32
C PHE A 20 -13.67 -6.05 6.74
N GLN A 21 -12.50 -6.00 7.39
CA GLN A 21 -11.84 -7.19 7.92
C GLN A 21 -12.72 -7.93 8.93
N ASN A 22 -13.39 -7.21 9.83
CA ASN A 22 -14.30 -7.82 10.81
C ASN A 22 -15.49 -8.50 10.14
N ASN A 23 -16.05 -7.89 9.10
CA ASN A 23 -17.13 -8.50 8.34
C ASN A 23 -16.66 -9.77 7.64
N MET A 24 -15.43 -9.80 7.13
CA MET A 24 -14.86 -11.04 6.59
C MET A 24 -14.79 -12.14 7.64
N ARG A 25 -14.31 -11.82 8.86
CA ARG A 25 -14.25 -12.79 9.97
C ARG A 25 -15.64 -13.30 10.34
N LEU A 26 -16.62 -12.40 10.40
CA LEU A 26 -18.00 -12.77 10.73
C LEU A 26 -18.63 -13.68 9.67
N SER A 27 -18.20 -13.56 8.41
CA SER A 27 -18.68 -14.44 7.35
C SER A 27 -17.87 -15.74 7.21
N GLY A 28 -16.93 -15.99 8.12
CA GLY A 28 -16.21 -17.26 8.20
C GLY A 28 -14.83 -17.27 7.60
N VAL A 29 -14.28 -16.12 7.25
CA VAL A 29 -12.90 -16.04 6.72
C VAL A 29 -11.90 -16.06 7.87
N THR A 30 -10.90 -16.93 7.75
CA THR A 30 -9.73 -16.97 8.64
C THR A 30 -8.48 -16.68 7.81
N GLY A 31 -7.39 -16.36 8.47
CA GLY A 31 -6.12 -16.06 7.80
C GLY A 31 -5.28 -15.09 8.60
N ASN A 32 -4.22 -14.59 7.98
CA ASN A 32 -3.33 -13.60 8.61
C ASN A 32 -3.82 -12.21 8.24
N PHE A 33 -4.71 -11.66 9.05
CA PHE A 33 -5.25 -10.32 8.84
C PHE A 33 -4.19 -9.27 9.14
N THR A 34 -4.06 -8.27 8.25
CA THR A 34 -3.16 -7.15 8.46
C THR A 34 -3.60 -6.38 9.71
N LYS A 35 -2.66 -6.15 10.61
CA LYS A 35 -2.94 -5.39 11.83
C LYS A 35 -3.23 -3.94 11.48
N LYS A 36 -4.09 -3.30 12.27
CA LYS A 36 -4.51 -1.91 12.06
C LYS A 36 -3.32 -0.98 11.79
N GLU A 37 -2.28 -1.07 12.60
CA GLU A 37 -1.09 -0.23 12.50
C GLU A 37 -0.23 -0.51 11.27
N ASN A 38 -0.47 -1.62 10.59
CA ASN A 38 0.27 -2.02 9.40
C ASN A 38 -0.54 -1.85 8.10
N LEU A 39 -1.78 -1.37 8.18
CA LEU A 39 -2.56 -1.07 6.98
C LEU A 39 -1.92 0.09 6.24
N HIS A 40 -1.56 -0.13 4.98
CA HIS A 40 -0.83 0.87 4.20
C HIS A 40 -0.99 0.64 2.71
N LEU A 41 -0.66 1.67 1.94
CA LEU A 41 -0.55 1.62 0.49
C LEU A 41 0.92 1.77 0.12
N THR A 42 1.51 0.74 -0.47
CA THR A 42 2.90 0.78 -0.91
C THR A 42 3.03 1.57 -2.21
N LEU A 43 3.94 2.53 -2.23
CA LEU A 43 4.23 3.38 -3.39
C LEU A 43 5.46 2.90 -4.15
N ALA A 44 6.45 2.39 -3.44
CA ALA A 44 7.68 1.88 -4.04
C ALA A 44 8.35 0.87 -3.10
N PHE A 45 8.73 -0.28 -3.64
CA PHE A 45 9.57 -1.26 -2.94
C PHE A 45 11.02 -0.98 -3.28
N ILE A 46 11.81 -0.65 -2.27
CA ILE A 46 13.25 -0.41 -2.42
C ILE A 46 14.01 -1.73 -2.31
N GLY A 47 13.62 -2.57 -1.36
CA GLY A 47 14.34 -3.80 -1.03
C GLY A 47 15.48 -3.53 -0.07
N GLU A 48 16.53 -4.35 -0.14
CA GLU A 48 17.69 -4.17 0.72
C GLU A 48 18.45 -2.90 0.32
N TYR A 49 18.59 -1.97 1.29
CA TYR A 49 19.27 -0.71 1.05
C TYR A 49 19.96 -0.26 2.35
N PRO A 50 21.21 0.26 2.25
CA PRO A 50 22.00 0.54 3.45
C PRO A 50 21.63 1.82 4.19
N SER A 51 20.90 2.75 3.56
CA SER A 51 20.66 4.08 4.16
C SER A 51 19.20 4.50 4.03
N THR A 52 18.54 4.63 5.16
CA THR A 52 17.20 5.22 5.24
C THR A 52 17.26 6.72 4.95
N ASP A 53 18.33 7.40 5.38
CA ASP A 53 18.46 8.85 5.25
C ASP A 53 18.46 9.30 3.79
N GLU A 54 19.13 8.57 2.89
CA GLU A 54 19.12 8.89 1.47
C GLU A 54 17.72 8.86 0.87
N ILE A 55 16.92 7.88 1.28
CA ILE A 55 15.54 7.74 0.81
C ILE A 55 14.68 8.87 1.36
N LEU A 56 14.83 9.20 2.63
CA LEU A 56 14.09 10.32 3.25
C LEU A 56 14.43 11.65 2.58
N ASP A 57 15.69 11.86 2.22
CA ASP A 57 16.11 13.09 1.51
C ASP A 57 15.40 13.20 0.16
N VAL A 58 15.29 12.10 -0.59
CA VAL A 58 14.56 12.09 -1.86
C VAL A 58 13.07 12.39 -1.64
N MET A 59 12.48 11.78 -0.62
CA MET A 59 11.06 12.01 -0.31
C MET A 59 10.76 13.46 0.06
N GLU A 60 11.69 14.13 0.75
CA GLU A 60 11.52 15.55 1.10
C GLU A 60 11.47 16.45 -0.14
N ASP A 61 12.17 16.07 -1.21
CA ASP A 61 12.22 16.83 -2.45
C ASP A 61 10.98 16.59 -3.35
N VAL A 62 10.19 15.57 -3.06
CA VAL A 62 8.99 15.22 -3.85
C VAL A 62 7.75 15.53 -3.02
N THR A 63 7.26 16.74 -3.15
CA THR A 63 6.09 17.19 -2.39
C THR A 63 4.79 16.95 -3.14
N PHE A 64 3.68 16.92 -2.42
CA PHE A 64 2.34 16.83 -2.98
C PHE A 64 1.35 17.56 -2.09
N ASP A 65 0.27 18.03 -2.70
CA ASP A 65 -0.87 18.55 -1.96
C ASP A 65 -1.75 17.38 -1.51
N ALA A 66 -2.47 17.57 -0.40
CA ALA A 66 -3.38 16.54 0.08
C ALA A 66 -4.44 16.24 -0.98
N PHE A 67 -4.77 14.96 -1.13
CA PHE A 67 -5.82 14.51 -2.05
C PHE A 67 -6.57 13.34 -1.44
N ASP A 68 -7.81 13.16 -1.89
CA ASP A 68 -8.64 12.06 -1.41
C ASP A 68 -8.38 10.79 -2.21
N ILE A 69 -8.49 9.65 -1.52
CA ILE A 69 -8.49 8.33 -2.16
C ILE A 69 -9.77 7.60 -1.77
N GLU A 70 -10.29 6.81 -2.70
CA GLU A 70 -11.51 6.02 -2.47
C GLU A 70 -11.23 4.55 -2.69
N ILE A 71 -11.76 3.71 -1.80
CA ILE A 71 -11.68 2.26 -1.96
C ILE A 71 -12.61 1.85 -3.10
N ASP A 72 -12.09 1.06 -4.02
CA ASP A 72 -12.85 0.55 -5.17
C ASP A 72 -12.33 -0.82 -5.58
N GLY A 73 -13.19 -1.81 -5.45
CA GLY A 73 -12.87 -3.16 -5.87
C GLY A 73 -12.01 -3.96 -4.90
N VAL A 74 -11.96 -5.24 -5.17
CA VAL A 74 -11.20 -6.21 -4.38
C VAL A 74 -10.52 -7.18 -5.34
N GLY A 75 -9.52 -7.89 -4.86
CA GLY A 75 -8.85 -8.90 -5.67
C GLY A 75 -7.89 -9.76 -4.87
N MET A 76 -7.27 -10.67 -5.58
CA MET A 76 -6.28 -11.58 -5.02
C MET A 76 -5.01 -11.53 -5.86
N PHE A 77 -3.85 -11.50 -5.19
CA PHE A 77 -2.56 -11.81 -5.80
C PHE A 77 -2.06 -13.10 -5.13
N GLY A 78 -2.19 -14.25 -5.82
CA GLY A 78 -1.90 -15.51 -5.18
C GLY A 78 -2.79 -15.71 -3.95
N ASP A 79 -2.20 -15.79 -2.77
CA ASP A 79 -2.91 -15.96 -1.50
C ASP A 79 -3.03 -14.64 -0.70
N LEU A 80 -2.92 -13.50 -1.36
CA LEU A 80 -3.00 -12.18 -0.75
C LEU A 80 -4.28 -11.48 -1.21
N PHE A 81 -5.21 -11.24 -0.27
CA PHE A 81 -6.46 -10.52 -0.54
C PHE A 81 -6.27 -9.03 -0.28
N TRP A 82 -6.71 -8.22 -1.24
CA TRP A 82 -6.54 -6.77 -1.17
C TRP A 82 -7.79 -6.03 -1.62
N VAL A 83 -7.91 -4.77 -1.17
CA VAL A 83 -8.85 -3.81 -1.73
C VAL A 83 -8.09 -2.85 -2.64
N GLY A 84 -8.73 -2.45 -3.73
CA GLY A 84 -8.18 -1.48 -4.67
C GLY A 84 -8.64 -0.07 -4.38
N LEU A 85 -8.20 0.85 -5.22
CA LEU A 85 -8.54 2.26 -5.15
C LEU A 85 -9.12 2.72 -6.47
N SER A 86 -10.03 3.68 -6.41
CA SER A 86 -10.49 4.37 -7.61
C SER A 86 -9.32 5.07 -8.30
N LYS A 87 -9.42 5.24 -9.62
CA LYS A 87 -8.39 5.95 -10.38
C LYS A 87 -8.17 7.34 -9.77
N SER A 88 -6.91 7.66 -9.51
CA SER A 88 -6.50 8.97 -8.98
C SER A 88 -5.29 9.46 -9.75
N ASP A 89 -5.48 10.50 -10.54
CA ASP A 89 -4.39 11.12 -11.29
C ASP A 89 -3.36 11.75 -10.35
N GLU A 90 -3.81 12.33 -9.23
CA GLU A 90 -2.92 12.92 -8.23
C GLU A 90 -2.00 11.87 -7.62
N LEU A 91 -2.55 10.72 -7.21
CA LEU A 91 -1.76 9.62 -6.67
C LEU A 91 -0.79 9.07 -7.70
N ASN A 92 -1.27 8.81 -8.91
CA ASN A 92 -0.43 8.25 -9.98
C ASN A 92 0.71 9.20 -10.35
N ASN A 93 0.43 10.50 -10.44
CA ASN A 93 1.44 11.50 -10.73
C ASN A 93 2.47 11.63 -9.62
N TYR A 94 2.03 11.57 -8.37
CA TYR A 94 2.94 11.59 -7.23
C TYR A 94 3.88 10.39 -7.26
N VAL A 95 3.35 9.19 -7.45
CA VAL A 95 4.17 7.96 -7.51
C VAL A 95 5.18 8.04 -8.66
N LYS A 96 4.76 8.55 -9.81
CA LYS A 96 5.64 8.72 -10.96
C LYS A 96 6.79 9.67 -10.63
N ARG A 97 6.50 10.83 -10.03
CA ARG A 97 7.53 11.80 -9.63
C ARG A 97 8.47 11.20 -8.59
N LEU A 98 7.93 10.48 -7.61
CA LEU A 98 8.71 9.83 -6.57
C LEU A 98 9.67 8.81 -7.18
N ARG A 99 9.18 7.93 -8.04
CA ARG A 99 10.00 6.90 -8.67
C ARG A 99 11.07 7.50 -9.59
N ASN A 100 10.73 8.56 -10.32
CA ASN A 100 11.71 9.28 -11.13
C ASN A 100 12.82 9.90 -10.26
N ALA A 101 12.46 10.47 -9.13
CA ALA A 101 13.44 11.06 -8.20
C ALA A 101 14.34 9.97 -7.59
N LEU A 102 13.80 8.81 -7.26
CA LEU A 102 14.59 7.67 -6.80
C LEU A 102 15.59 7.25 -7.86
N ALA A 103 15.15 7.10 -9.10
CA ALA A 103 16.02 6.72 -10.21
C ALA A 103 17.12 7.77 -10.45
N ASP A 104 16.77 9.05 -10.41
CA ASP A 104 17.72 10.14 -10.61
C ASP A 104 18.81 10.18 -9.54
N ASN A 105 18.50 9.67 -8.35
CA ASN A 105 19.45 9.59 -7.22
C ASN A 105 20.13 8.22 -7.12
N GLY A 106 19.94 7.36 -8.10
CA GLY A 106 20.59 6.05 -8.13
C GLY A 106 20.05 5.04 -7.11
N ILE A 107 18.85 5.27 -6.59
CA ILE A 107 18.23 4.37 -5.61
C ILE A 107 17.38 3.34 -6.35
N PRO A 108 17.71 2.04 -6.23
CA PRO A 108 16.94 1.00 -6.91
C PRO A 108 15.57 0.81 -6.29
N PHE A 109 14.61 0.42 -7.10
CA PHE A 109 13.28 0.05 -6.63
C PHE A 109 12.67 -0.95 -7.61
N ASP A 110 11.63 -1.65 -7.17
CA ASP A 110 10.89 -2.57 -8.03
C ASP A 110 10.17 -1.76 -9.11
N LYS A 111 10.49 -2.04 -10.38
CA LYS A 111 10.00 -1.26 -11.52
C LYS A 111 8.68 -1.76 -12.10
N LYS A 112 8.02 -2.71 -11.43
CA LYS A 112 6.69 -3.15 -11.85
C LYS A 112 5.72 -1.97 -11.87
N GLY A 113 4.75 -2.01 -12.78
CA GLY A 113 3.74 -0.98 -12.87
C GLY A 113 3.03 -0.79 -11.53
N PHE A 114 2.73 0.47 -11.21
CA PHE A 114 2.05 0.79 -9.96
C PHE A 114 0.59 0.36 -10.03
N LYS A 115 0.22 -0.59 -9.16
CA LYS A 115 -1.16 -1.07 -9.01
C LYS A 115 -1.58 -0.82 -7.57
N PRO A 116 -2.25 0.29 -7.29
CA PRO A 116 -2.57 0.66 -5.92
C PRO A 116 -3.52 -0.35 -5.28
N HIS A 117 -3.10 -0.87 -4.14
CA HIS A 117 -3.91 -1.83 -3.38
C HIS A 117 -3.49 -1.80 -1.92
N ILE A 118 -4.42 -2.20 -1.06
CA ILE A 118 -4.20 -2.31 0.38
C ILE A 118 -4.43 -3.74 0.79
N THR A 119 -3.41 -4.42 1.29
CA THR A 119 -3.52 -5.80 1.74
C THR A 119 -4.34 -5.88 3.03
N LEU A 120 -5.37 -6.73 3.03
CA LEU A 120 -6.21 -6.94 4.20
C LEU A 120 -5.96 -8.27 4.90
N VAL A 121 -5.66 -9.32 4.13
CA VAL A 121 -5.43 -10.64 4.71
C VAL A 121 -4.55 -11.48 3.80
N ARG A 122 -3.63 -12.21 4.39
CA ARG A 122 -2.80 -13.19 3.69
C ARG A 122 -3.28 -14.60 4.03
N LYS A 123 -3.24 -15.48 3.04
CA LYS A 123 -3.66 -16.89 3.18
C LYS A 123 -5.08 -17.00 3.73
N PRO A 124 -6.06 -16.30 3.13
CA PRO A 124 -7.44 -16.40 3.62
C PRO A 124 -8.03 -17.77 3.31
N VAL A 125 -8.82 -18.28 4.25
CA VAL A 125 -9.59 -19.52 4.10
C VAL A 125 -11.01 -19.25 4.52
N HIS A 126 -11.97 -19.62 3.67
CA HIS A 126 -13.38 -19.49 4.01
C HIS A 126 -13.88 -20.80 4.66
N ALA A 127 -14.61 -20.67 5.76
CA ALA A 127 -15.02 -21.84 6.55
C ALA A 127 -15.93 -22.80 5.81
N ASP A 128 -16.64 -22.32 4.80
CA ASP A 128 -17.60 -23.13 4.03
C ASP A 128 -16.98 -23.74 2.76
N ASP A 129 -15.72 -23.52 2.52
CA ASP A 129 -15.00 -24.03 1.35
C ASP A 129 -14.40 -25.42 1.59
#